data_fd49c4380b23c9d731f132eddc8cab9c
#
_entry.id   fd49c4380b23c9d731f132eddc8cab9c
#
_cell.length_a   1.000
_cell.length_b   1.000
_cell.length_c   1.000
_cell.angle_alpha   90.00
_cell.angle_beta   90.00
_cell.angle_gamma   90.00
#
_symmetry.space_group_name_H-M   'P 1'
#
loop_
_entity.id
_entity.type
_entity.pdbx_description
1 polymer ?
#
loop_
_entity_poly.entity_id
_entity_poly.type
_entity_poly.pdbx_seq_one_letter_code
_entity_poly.pdbx_strand_id
1 'polypeptide(L)'
;NQNLPVELALELSEIYAWTINFFALQPGDSVRVLYDELFIDGTRTGIGRIYAAHFYHGKRWLPAYFADEQTLSQYMTDSIQTAALQTRKSIAGYYDEQGNSLRKTFLKAPLNYKRISSHFSYARKHPIYHIVRPHTGVDYAAPAGTPVAALGDGMVTFRAYKGGGGNTIKIRHNSTYETAYLHLQKYAKGLQVGQYVKQGDVIGYVGSSGASTGPHLDFRVWKNGTPVNPLTLESPSAEPLPNYLHPAYDSLALHYNRQLSATK
;
A
#
# COMPACT_ATOMS: atom_id res chain seq x y z
N ASN A 1 13.21 22.71 16.56
CA ASN A 1 11.92 22.68 15.85
C ASN A 1 12.11 23.36 14.49
N GLN A 2 12.51 22.61 13.49
CA GLN A 2 12.40 23.07 12.10
C GLN A 2 10.93 22.88 11.72
N ASN A 3 10.26 23.97 11.33
CA ASN A 3 8.90 23.91 10.78
C ASN A 3 8.99 23.23 9.40
N LEU A 4 8.87 21.91 9.39
CA LEU A 4 8.78 21.17 8.12
C LEU A 4 7.50 21.59 7.39
N PRO A 5 7.57 21.82 6.06
CA PRO A 5 6.37 22.06 5.27
C PRO A 5 5.38 20.91 5.45
N VAL A 6 4.10 21.23 5.55
CA VAL A 6 3.03 20.20 5.70
C VAL A 6 3.04 19.23 4.53
N GLU A 7 3.30 19.74 3.33
CA GLU A 7 3.40 18.93 2.10
C GLU A 7 4.50 17.86 2.23
N LEU A 8 5.65 18.23 2.81
CA LEU A 8 6.76 17.32 3.01
C LEU A 8 6.41 16.21 4.01
N ALA A 9 5.68 16.57 5.08
CA ALA A 9 5.21 15.58 6.05
C ALA A 9 4.21 14.58 5.43
N LEU A 10 3.32 15.05 4.55
CA LEU A 10 2.38 14.21 3.83
C LEU A 10 3.11 13.25 2.89
N GLU A 11 4.03 13.74 2.05
CA GLU A 11 4.80 12.89 1.14
C GLU A 11 5.64 11.84 1.89
N LEU A 12 6.29 12.22 2.99
CA LEU A 12 7.01 11.27 3.85
C LEU A 12 6.08 10.21 4.44
N SER A 13 4.86 10.59 4.80
CA SER A 13 3.87 9.63 5.30
C SER A 13 3.44 8.62 4.24
N GLU A 14 3.40 9.00 2.98
CA GLU A 14 3.15 8.08 1.86
C GLU A 14 4.35 7.15 1.60
N ILE A 15 5.59 7.70 1.57
CA ILE A 15 6.81 6.92 1.37
C ILE A 15 6.94 5.82 2.43
N TYR A 16 6.72 6.18 3.69
CA TYR A 16 6.88 5.28 4.83
C TYR A 16 5.57 4.66 5.34
N ALA A 17 4.46 4.80 4.62
CA ALA A 17 3.12 4.37 5.04
C ALA A 17 3.04 2.94 5.60
N TRP A 18 3.95 2.07 5.18
CA TRP A 18 4.01 0.67 5.54
C TRP A 18 5.08 0.32 6.56
N THR A 19 6.00 1.25 6.78
CA THR A 19 7.18 1.04 7.62
C THR A 19 7.04 1.76 8.96
N ILE A 20 6.40 2.94 8.97
CA ILE A 20 6.25 3.80 10.13
C ILE A 20 4.77 4.06 10.41
N ASN A 21 4.40 3.96 11.68
CA ASN A 21 3.10 4.45 12.12
C ASN A 21 3.24 5.92 12.56
N PHE A 22 2.88 6.84 11.67
CA PHE A 22 2.99 8.29 11.91
C PHE A 22 2.13 8.80 13.07
N PHE A 23 1.14 8.03 13.53
CA PHE A 23 0.36 8.34 14.75
C PHE A 23 1.06 7.91 16.04
N ALA A 24 2.18 7.18 15.94
CA ALA A 24 2.93 6.64 17.07
C ALA A 24 4.38 7.14 17.10
N LEU A 25 4.65 8.30 16.49
CA LEU A 25 5.96 8.93 16.55
C LEU A 25 6.31 9.30 17.99
N GLN A 26 7.58 9.11 18.34
CA GLN A 26 8.10 9.32 19.69
C GLN A 26 9.05 10.51 19.74
N PRO A 27 9.18 11.19 20.89
CA PRO A 27 10.26 12.14 21.12
C PRO A 27 11.63 11.51 20.80
N GLY A 28 12.40 12.17 19.94
CA GLY A 28 13.70 11.68 19.45
C GLY A 28 13.65 11.06 18.06
N ASP A 29 12.45 10.78 17.52
CA ASP A 29 12.33 10.46 16.11
C ASP A 29 12.75 11.67 15.27
N SER A 30 13.46 11.42 14.18
CA SER A 30 13.98 12.49 13.31
C SER A 30 14.05 12.02 11.85
N VAL A 31 14.12 12.96 10.93
CA VAL A 31 14.23 12.68 9.51
C VAL A 31 15.24 13.61 8.86
N ARG A 32 16.04 13.08 7.95
CA ARG A 32 16.86 13.84 7.00
C ARG A 32 16.27 13.61 5.62
N VAL A 33 16.08 14.68 4.85
CA VAL A 33 15.39 14.60 3.57
C VAL A 33 16.14 15.40 2.51
N LEU A 34 16.30 14.82 1.34
CA LEU A 34 16.77 15.47 0.12
C LEU A 34 15.59 15.62 -0.84
N TYR A 35 15.19 16.85 -1.15
CA TYR A 35 14.01 17.13 -1.98
C TYR A 35 14.19 18.45 -2.75
N ASP A 36 13.41 18.60 -3.81
CA ASP A 36 13.32 19.87 -4.55
C ASP A 36 12.30 20.80 -3.91
N GLU A 37 12.61 22.08 -3.87
CA GLU A 37 11.64 23.15 -3.63
C GLU A 37 11.23 23.78 -4.97
N LEU A 38 9.94 24.01 -5.14
CA LEU A 38 9.37 24.63 -6.34
C LEU A 38 9.16 26.12 -6.11
N PHE A 39 9.62 26.94 -7.07
CA PHE A 39 9.49 28.38 -7.05
C PHE A 39 8.82 28.87 -8.33
N ILE A 40 7.95 29.88 -8.18
CA ILE A 40 7.40 30.67 -9.30
C ILE A 40 7.70 32.14 -8.97
N ASP A 41 8.36 32.82 -9.87
CA ASP A 41 8.75 34.24 -9.74
C ASP A 41 9.45 34.53 -8.38
N GLY A 42 10.34 33.63 -7.95
CA GLY A 42 11.08 33.73 -6.69
C GLY A 42 10.28 33.40 -5.44
N THR A 43 8.99 33.09 -5.57
CA THR A 43 8.13 32.69 -4.44
C THR A 43 8.04 31.18 -4.38
N ARG A 44 8.30 30.60 -3.17
CA ARG A 44 8.14 29.16 -2.94
C ARG A 44 6.66 28.78 -3.08
N THR A 45 6.37 27.84 -3.96
CA THR A 45 5.00 27.38 -4.26
C THR A 45 4.71 25.95 -3.78
N GLY A 46 5.76 25.19 -3.39
CA GLY A 46 5.58 23.83 -2.91
C GLY A 46 6.89 23.05 -2.86
N ILE A 47 6.76 21.74 -2.78
CA ILE A 47 7.88 20.80 -2.90
C ILE A 47 7.76 20.04 -4.20
N GLY A 48 8.92 19.67 -4.76
CA GLY A 48 9.02 18.76 -5.88
C GLY A 48 9.24 17.33 -5.41
N ARG A 49 10.12 16.61 -6.09
CA ARG A 49 10.43 15.21 -5.76
C ARG A 49 11.28 15.12 -4.50
N ILE A 50 10.95 14.13 -3.65
CA ILE A 50 11.86 13.66 -2.61
C ILE A 50 12.77 12.61 -3.25
N TYR A 51 14.09 12.86 -3.24
CA TYR A 51 15.08 11.94 -3.81
C TYR A 51 15.56 10.92 -2.80
N ALA A 52 15.73 11.34 -1.54
CA ALA A 52 16.12 10.46 -0.47
C ALA A 52 15.57 10.94 0.87
N ALA A 53 15.30 10.00 1.75
CA ALA A 53 14.95 10.27 3.13
C ALA A 53 15.57 9.21 4.05
N HIS A 54 16.09 9.64 5.19
CA HIS A 54 16.49 8.75 6.28
C HIS A 54 15.64 9.08 7.50
N PHE A 55 14.75 8.19 7.85
CA PHE A 55 13.89 8.35 9.02
C PHE A 55 14.45 7.54 10.19
N TYR A 56 14.72 8.23 11.32
CA TYR A 56 15.08 7.55 12.57
C TYR A 56 13.84 7.28 13.38
N HIS A 57 13.48 6.01 13.55
CA HIS A 57 12.31 5.57 14.31
C HIS A 57 12.56 4.20 14.93
N GLY A 58 12.08 3.99 16.15
CA GLY A 58 12.25 2.71 16.83
C GLY A 58 13.73 2.33 17.03
N LYS A 59 14.61 3.31 17.31
CA LYS A 59 16.06 3.17 17.52
C LYS A 59 16.84 2.69 16.28
N ARG A 60 16.31 2.87 15.08
CA ARG A 60 16.99 2.50 13.82
C ARG A 60 16.75 3.54 12.75
N TRP A 61 17.69 3.65 11.83
CA TRP A 61 17.51 4.40 10.60
C TRP A 61 16.77 3.57 9.56
N LEU A 62 15.85 4.21 8.87
CA LEU A 62 15.02 3.63 7.81
C LEU A 62 15.28 4.46 6.55
N PRO A 63 16.23 4.08 5.70
CA PRO A 63 16.51 4.80 4.47
C PRO A 63 15.45 4.54 3.41
N ALA A 64 15.20 5.55 2.59
CA ALA A 64 14.37 5.51 1.40
C ALA A 64 15.08 6.27 0.29
N TYR A 65 15.31 5.64 -0.86
CA TYR A 65 15.90 6.26 -2.04
C TYR A 65 14.96 6.14 -3.22
N PHE A 66 14.68 7.27 -3.86
CA PHE A 66 13.91 7.28 -5.09
C PHE A 66 14.77 6.79 -6.24
N ALA A 67 14.27 5.83 -7.00
CA ALA A 67 14.87 5.39 -8.24
C ALA A 67 13.82 5.29 -9.34
N ASP A 68 14.16 5.78 -10.51
CA ASP A 68 13.46 5.59 -11.77
C ASP A 68 14.50 5.46 -12.91
N GLU A 69 14.03 5.26 -14.12
CA GLU A 69 14.90 5.12 -15.28
C GLU A 69 15.78 6.36 -15.47
N GLN A 70 15.26 7.54 -15.20
CA GLN A 70 15.97 8.81 -15.37
C GLN A 70 17.08 9.00 -14.33
N THR A 71 16.75 8.77 -13.04
CA THR A 71 17.74 8.93 -11.95
C THR A 71 18.86 7.91 -12.00
N LEU A 72 18.58 6.69 -12.51
CA LEU A 72 19.58 5.64 -12.66
C LEU A 72 20.43 5.81 -13.92
N SER A 73 19.93 6.48 -14.96
CA SER A 73 20.59 6.53 -16.28
C SER A 73 22.05 6.96 -16.22
N GLN A 74 22.38 7.93 -15.37
CA GLN A 74 23.76 8.45 -15.22
C GLN A 74 24.74 7.47 -14.54
N TYR A 75 24.22 6.39 -13.95
CA TYR A 75 25.01 5.36 -13.27
C TYR A 75 24.99 4.03 -14.04
N MET A 76 24.24 3.95 -15.14
CA MET A 76 24.13 2.75 -15.95
C MET A 76 25.28 2.64 -16.95
N THR A 77 25.87 1.46 -17.05
CA THR A 77 26.73 1.09 -18.19
C THR A 77 25.88 0.76 -19.42
N ASP A 78 26.50 0.71 -20.62
CA ASP A 78 25.81 0.38 -21.87
C ASP A 78 25.08 -0.97 -21.80
N SER A 79 25.66 -1.96 -21.13
CA SER A 79 25.05 -3.27 -20.91
C SER A 79 23.80 -3.21 -20.05
N ILE A 80 23.82 -2.38 -18.98
CA ILE A 80 22.66 -2.17 -18.10
C ILE A 80 21.56 -1.42 -18.85
N GLN A 81 21.90 -0.39 -19.64
CA GLN A 81 20.94 0.36 -20.45
C GLN A 81 20.24 -0.56 -21.45
N THR A 82 20.99 -1.43 -22.12
CA THR A 82 20.43 -2.40 -23.07
C THR A 82 19.45 -3.36 -22.39
N ALA A 83 19.79 -3.88 -21.20
CA ALA A 83 18.91 -4.75 -20.44
C ALA A 83 17.63 -4.02 -19.97
N ALA A 84 17.77 -2.75 -19.54
CA ALA A 84 16.64 -1.91 -19.10
C ALA A 84 15.64 -1.65 -20.25
N LEU A 85 16.12 -1.38 -21.47
CA LEU A 85 15.27 -1.17 -22.63
C LEU A 85 14.45 -2.40 -23.03
N GLN A 86 14.91 -3.61 -22.70
CA GLN A 86 14.18 -4.86 -22.95
C GLN A 86 13.07 -5.10 -21.91
N THR A 87 13.19 -4.51 -20.74
CA THR A 87 12.26 -4.71 -19.62
C THR A 87 11.28 -3.53 -19.57
N ARG A 88 10.16 -3.60 -20.27
CA ARG A 88 9.13 -2.52 -20.36
C ARG A 88 8.41 -2.20 -19.03
N LYS A 89 9.00 -2.49 -17.88
CA LYS A 89 8.39 -2.33 -16.57
C LYS A 89 8.95 -1.08 -15.89
N SER A 90 8.07 -0.16 -15.50
CA SER A 90 8.48 1.01 -14.72
C SER A 90 9.02 0.57 -13.35
N ILE A 91 10.19 1.11 -13.02
CA ILE A 91 10.87 0.91 -11.74
C ILE A 91 10.69 2.12 -10.81
N ALA A 92 9.90 3.12 -11.22
CA ALA A 92 9.73 4.34 -10.44
C ALA A 92 9.17 4.04 -9.04
N GLY A 93 9.95 4.34 -7.99
CA GLY A 93 9.56 4.09 -6.61
C GLY A 93 10.66 4.34 -5.60
N TYR A 94 10.32 4.12 -4.33
CA TYR A 94 11.25 4.22 -3.22
C TYR A 94 11.69 2.82 -2.79
N TYR A 95 12.99 2.70 -2.53
CA TYR A 95 13.64 1.44 -2.17
C TYR A 95 14.54 1.63 -0.94
N ASP A 96 14.74 0.56 -0.19
CA ASP A 96 15.70 0.52 0.92
C ASP A 96 17.16 0.31 0.41
N GLU A 97 18.12 0.24 1.33
CA GLU A 97 19.55 0.03 0.99
C GLU A 97 19.81 -1.24 0.18
N GLN A 98 18.95 -2.23 0.27
CA GLN A 98 19.06 -3.50 -0.42
C GLN A 98 18.28 -3.53 -1.75
N GLY A 99 17.69 -2.41 -2.16
CA GLY A 99 16.85 -2.35 -3.36
C GLY A 99 15.47 -3.01 -3.18
N ASN A 100 15.03 -3.30 -1.94
CA ASN A 100 13.68 -3.75 -1.70
C ASN A 100 12.71 -2.57 -1.76
N SER A 101 11.58 -2.73 -2.44
CA SER A 101 10.57 -1.68 -2.53
C SER A 101 9.97 -1.37 -1.15
N LEU A 102 9.91 -0.10 -0.80
CA LEU A 102 9.20 0.38 0.38
C LEU A 102 7.68 0.33 0.20
N ARG A 103 7.20 0.34 -1.04
CA ARG A 103 5.79 0.12 -1.35
C ARG A 103 5.41 -1.31 -1.00
N LYS A 104 4.32 -1.46 -0.27
CA LYS A 104 3.74 -2.78 0.00
C LYS A 104 2.67 -3.10 -1.04
N THR A 105 2.54 -4.37 -1.34
CA THR A 105 1.57 -4.87 -2.32
C THR A 105 0.14 -4.70 -1.83
N PHE A 106 -0.07 -4.63 -0.50
CA PHE A 106 -1.40 -4.54 0.12
C PHE A 106 -1.52 -3.41 1.12
N LEU A 107 -2.67 -2.76 1.18
CA LEU A 107 -3.05 -1.82 2.23
C LEU A 107 -3.20 -2.54 3.58
N LYS A 108 -3.00 -1.83 4.69
CA LYS A 108 -3.27 -2.37 6.05
C LYS A 108 -4.74 -2.74 6.25
N ALA A 109 -5.64 -1.99 5.63
CA ALA A 109 -7.07 -2.23 5.61
C ALA A 109 -7.69 -1.63 4.34
N PRO A 110 -8.77 -2.22 3.80
CA PRO A 110 -9.40 -1.74 2.57
C PRO A 110 -10.35 -0.55 2.78
N LEU A 111 -10.42 0.02 3.99
CA LEU A 111 -11.28 1.16 4.31
C LEU A 111 -10.87 1.82 5.63
N ASN A 112 -11.37 3.05 5.85
CA ASN A 112 -11.37 3.65 7.19
C ASN A 112 -12.51 3.04 8.02
N TYR A 113 -12.19 2.48 9.18
CA TYR A 113 -13.16 1.80 10.05
C TYR A 113 -13.10 2.32 11.49
N LYS A 114 -14.22 2.19 12.22
CA LYS A 114 -14.29 2.57 13.65
C LYS A 114 -13.69 1.51 14.57
N ARG A 115 -13.99 0.23 14.29
CA ARG A 115 -13.51 -0.91 15.06
C ARG A 115 -13.64 -2.20 14.26
N ILE A 116 -12.93 -3.23 14.68
CA ILE A 116 -13.14 -4.60 14.21
C ILE A 116 -14.29 -5.17 15.03
N SER A 117 -15.37 -5.56 14.36
CA SER A 117 -16.56 -6.13 14.99
C SER A 117 -16.52 -7.65 15.10
N SER A 118 -15.75 -8.31 14.23
CA SER A 118 -15.51 -9.75 14.30
C SER A 118 -14.13 -10.10 13.74
N HIS A 119 -13.42 -10.94 14.46
CA HIS A 119 -12.10 -11.44 14.06
C HIS A 119 -12.20 -12.71 13.22
N PHE A 120 -11.13 -12.99 12.49
CA PHE A 120 -10.92 -14.26 11.81
C PHE A 120 -10.96 -15.43 12.84
N SER A 121 -11.71 -16.49 12.52
CA SER A 121 -11.80 -17.68 13.36
C SER A 121 -12.26 -18.88 12.55
N TYR A 122 -11.67 -20.03 12.77
CA TYR A 122 -12.15 -21.29 12.19
C TYR A 122 -13.38 -21.86 12.91
N ALA A 123 -13.68 -21.41 14.13
CA ALA A 123 -14.82 -21.87 14.91
C ALA A 123 -15.40 -20.72 15.76
N ARG A 124 -16.49 -20.10 15.28
CA ARG A 124 -17.25 -19.11 16.06
C ARG A 124 -18.75 -19.36 15.99
N LYS A 125 -19.49 -18.95 17.01
CA LYS A 125 -20.96 -18.96 16.97
C LYS A 125 -21.43 -17.87 16.00
N HIS A 126 -22.17 -18.27 14.97
CA HIS A 126 -22.69 -17.34 13.97
C HIS A 126 -23.79 -16.47 14.58
N PRO A 127 -23.75 -15.12 14.44
CA PRO A 127 -24.68 -14.21 15.12
C PRO A 127 -26.15 -14.38 14.70
N ILE A 128 -26.41 -14.80 13.44
CA ILE A 128 -27.75 -15.00 12.90
C ILE A 128 -28.22 -16.46 13.05
N TYR A 129 -27.36 -17.40 12.62
CA TYR A 129 -27.76 -18.82 12.56
C TYR A 129 -27.51 -19.59 13.87
N HIS A 130 -26.84 -19.00 14.85
CA HIS A 130 -26.51 -19.56 16.17
C HIS A 130 -25.75 -20.91 16.16
N ILE A 131 -25.21 -21.31 15.01
CA ILE A 131 -24.39 -22.50 14.82
C ILE A 131 -22.92 -22.14 14.87
N VAL A 132 -22.05 -23.08 15.28
CA VAL A 132 -20.60 -22.91 15.21
C VAL A 132 -20.15 -23.14 13.77
N ARG A 133 -19.52 -22.13 13.17
CA ARG A 133 -18.94 -22.23 11.85
C ARG A 133 -17.75 -21.29 11.67
N PRO A 134 -16.88 -21.55 10.68
CA PRO A 134 -15.77 -20.65 10.39
C PRO A 134 -16.24 -19.26 9.98
N HIS A 135 -15.51 -18.25 10.43
CA HIS A 135 -15.51 -16.90 9.89
C HIS A 135 -14.11 -16.63 9.30
N THR A 136 -13.95 -16.91 8.02
CA THR A 136 -12.64 -16.82 7.33
C THR A 136 -12.37 -15.42 6.79
N GLY A 137 -12.74 -14.39 7.56
CA GLY A 137 -12.56 -12.98 7.27
C GLY A 137 -12.45 -12.14 8.52
N VAL A 138 -12.41 -10.84 8.34
CA VAL A 138 -12.48 -9.82 9.40
C VAL A 138 -13.61 -8.86 9.08
N ASP A 139 -14.47 -8.61 10.06
CA ASP A 139 -15.58 -7.67 9.91
C ASP A 139 -15.15 -6.28 10.42
N TYR A 140 -15.06 -5.32 9.53
CA TYR A 140 -14.76 -3.92 9.82
C TYR A 140 -16.06 -3.11 9.94
N ALA A 141 -16.41 -2.68 11.16
CA ALA A 141 -17.56 -1.82 11.40
C ALA A 141 -17.28 -0.39 10.90
N ALA A 142 -18.08 0.04 9.95
CA ALA A 142 -18.02 1.38 9.37
C ALA A 142 -19.44 1.83 8.94
N PRO A 143 -19.72 3.14 8.86
CA PRO A 143 -21.00 3.65 8.36
C PRO A 143 -21.31 3.14 6.95
N ALA A 144 -22.60 2.91 6.66
CA ALA A 144 -23.04 2.64 5.29
C ALA A 144 -22.59 3.77 4.36
N GLY A 145 -22.13 3.44 3.17
CA GLY A 145 -21.59 4.39 2.20
C GLY A 145 -20.13 4.74 2.37
N THR A 146 -19.43 4.25 3.43
CA THR A 146 -17.97 4.39 3.55
C THR A 146 -17.29 3.77 2.32
N PRO A 147 -16.36 4.49 1.65
CA PRO A 147 -15.64 3.94 0.51
C PRO A 147 -14.82 2.70 0.90
N VAL A 148 -14.87 1.70 0.04
CA VAL A 148 -14.07 0.47 0.12
C VAL A 148 -13.08 0.47 -1.02
N ALA A 149 -11.79 0.37 -0.70
CA ALA A 149 -10.70 0.39 -1.66
C ALA A 149 -10.17 -1.01 -1.97
N ALA A 150 -9.63 -1.20 -3.17
CA ALA A 150 -8.85 -2.38 -3.50
C ALA A 150 -7.64 -2.48 -2.58
N LEU A 151 -7.44 -3.63 -1.92
CA LEU A 151 -6.33 -3.84 -0.99
C LEU A 151 -4.98 -3.73 -1.69
N GLY A 152 -4.91 -4.12 -2.94
CA GLY A 152 -3.73 -4.09 -3.80
C GLY A 152 -4.12 -4.06 -5.26
N ASP A 153 -3.11 -3.91 -6.14
CA ASP A 153 -3.28 -4.03 -7.58
C ASP A 153 -3.85 -5.42 -7.94
N GLY A 154 -4.73 -5.51 -8.91
CA GLY A 154 -5.28 -6.81 -9.33
C GLY A 154 -6.45 -6.74 -10.29
N MET A 155 -6.91 -7.89 -10.70
CA MET A 155 -8.03 -8.06 -11.63
C MET A 155 -9.30 -8.44 -10.88
N VAL A 156 -10.39 -7.75 -11.15
CA VAL A 156 -11.72 -8.09 -10.63
C VAL A 156 -12.17 -9.42 -11.25
N THR A 157 -12.30 -10.46 -10.43
CA THR A 157 -12.69 -11.81 -10.88
C THR A 157 -14.16 -12.12 -10.61
N PHE A 158 -14.79 -11.35 -9.71
CA PHE A 158 -16.20 -11.53 -9.37
C PHE A 158 -16.82 -10.18 -8.93
N ARG A 159 -18.05 -9.90 -9.38
CA ARG A 159 -18.87 -8.75 -9.00
C ARG A 159 -20.35 -9.09 -9.17
N ALA A 160 -20.97 -9.60 -8.14
CA ALA A 160 -22.39 -9.93 -8.14
C ALA A 160 -22.94 -10.08 -6.72
N TYR A 161 -24.26 -10.19 -6.59
CA TYR A 161 -24.91 -10.62 -5.35
C TYR A 161 -24.67 -12.13 -5.13
N LYS A 162 -24.16 -12.50 -3.95
CA LYS A 162 -23.77 -13.88 -3.62
C LYS A 162 -24.41 -14.35 -2.31
N GLY A 163 -25.70 -14.66 -2.33
CA GLY A 163 -26.42 -15.23 -1.19
C GLY A 163 -26.14 -14.51 0.14
N GLY A 164 -25.70 -15.23 1.16
CA GLY A 164 -25.38 -14.66 2.48
C GLY A 164 -24.29 -13.56 2.46
N GLY A 165 -23.40 -13.55 1.48
CA GLY A 165 -22.38 -12.50 1.33
C GLY A 165 -22.90 -11.18 0.77
N GLY A 166 -24.14 -11.17 0.25
CA GLY A 166 -24.72 -9.97 -0.37
C GLY A 166 -23.94 -9.52 -1.60
N ASN A 167 -23.92 -8.22 -1.86
CA ASN A 167 -23.12 -7.65 -2.92
C ASN A 167 -21.63 -7.88 -2.63
N THR A 168 -20.99 -8.64 -3.49
CA THR A 168 -19.63 -9.14 -3.30
C THR A 168 -18.74 -8.76 -4.49
N ILE A 169 -17.52 -8.36 -4.20
CA ILE A 169 -16.42 -8.22 -5.16
C ILE A 169 -15.31 -9.20 -4.77
N LYS A 170 -14.65 -9.79 -5.78
CA LYS A 170 -13.37 -10.49 -5.59
C LYS A 170 -12.33 -9.93 -6.53
N ILE A 171 -11.09 -9.84 -6.03
CA ILE A 171 -9.93 -9.38 -6.79
C ILE A 171 -8.83 -10.43 -6.68
N ARG A 172 -8.29 -10.85 -7.82
CA ARG A 172 -7.07 -11.64 -7.89
C ARG A 172 -5.89 -10.70 -8.09
N HIS A 173 -5.01 -10.67 -7.09
CA HIS A 173 -3.82 -9.81 -7.11
C HIS A 173 -2.68 -10.43 -7.92
N ASN A 174 -2.47 -11.73 -7.75
CA ASN A 174 -1.46 -12.52 -8.46
C ASN A 174 -1.79 -14.02 -8.36
N SER A 175 -0.83 -14.89 -8.67
CA SER A 175 -1.00 -16.34 -8.54
C SER A 175 -1.20 -16.83 -7.10
N THR A 176 -0.79 -16.03 -6.12
CA THR A 176 -0.77 -16.39 -4.69
C THR A 176 -1.95 -15.82 -3.90
N TYR A 177 -2.39 -14.58 -4.21
CA TYR A 177 -3.33 -13.83 -3.38
C TYR A 177 -4.63 -13.48 -4.10
N GLU A 178 -5.75 -13.72 -3.42
CA GLU A 178 -7.09 -13.26 -3.78
C GLU A 178 -7.74 -12.58 -2.56
N THR A 179 -8.51 -11.52 -2.79
CA THR A 179 -9.32 -10.86 -1.76
C THR A 179 -10.79 -10.85 -2.11
N ALA A 180 -11.67 -10.76 -1.09
CA ALA A 180 -13.09 -10.54 -1.28
C ALA A 180 -13.62 -9.49 -0.30
N TYR A 181 -14.63 -8.76 -0.78
CA TYR A 181 -15.29 -7.62 -0.13
C TYR A 181 -16.80 -7.89 -0.18
N LEU A 182 -17.39 -8.18 0.99
CA LEU A 182 -18.77 -8.63 1.10
C LEU A 182 -19.65 -7.58 1.80
N HIS A 183 -20.96 -7.80 1.74
CA HIS A 183 -22.02 -6.96 2.33
C HIS A 183 -22.07 -5.54 1.80
N LEU A 184 -21.52 -5.27 0.60
CA LEU A 184 -21.48 -3.95 0.01
C LEU A 184 -22.89 -3.39 -0.23
N GLN A 185 -23.07 -2.08 -0.09
CA GLN A 185 -24.28 -1.36 -0.47
C GLN A 185 -24.40 -1.27 -1.99
N LYS A 186 -23.30 -0.89 -2.63
CA LYS A 186 -23.19 -0.74 -4.10
C LYS A 186 -21.73 -0.88 -4.53
N TYR A 187 -21.55 -1.17 -5.79
CA TYR A 187 -20.25 -1.18 -6.45
C TYR A 187 -19.84 0.22 -6.90
N ALA A 188 -18.57 0.47 -7.11
CA ALA A 188 -18.08 1.68 -7.76
C ALA A 188 -18.65 1.79 -9.19
N LYS A 189 -18.91 3.03 -9.63
CA LYS A 189 -19.44 3.28 -10.98
C LYS A 189 -18.45 2.77 -12.03
N GLY A 190 -18.94 2.00 -12.98
CA GLY A 190 -18.15 1.48 -14.10
C GLY A 190 -17.27 0.26 -13.77
N LEU A 191 -17.19 -0.17 -12.51
CA LEU A 191 -16.41 -1.37 -12.16
C LEU A 191 -16.99 -2.62 -12.85
N GLN A 192 -16.14 -3.42 -13.49
CA GLN A 192 -16.55 -4.64 -14.22
C GLN A 192 -15.64 -5.83 -13.90
N VAL A 193 -16.16 -7.04 -14.08
CA VAL A 193 -15.34 -8.26 -14.06
C VAL A 193 -14.36 -8.22 -15.25
N GLY A 194 -13.12 -8.60 -15.01
CA GLY A 194 -12.02 -8.51 -15.99
C GLY A 194 -11.29 -7.16 -15.97
N GLN A 195 -11.82 -6.16 -15.25
CA GLN A 195 -11.14 -4.88 -15.10
C GLN A 195 -9.96 -4.98 -14.13
N TYR A 196 -8.83 -4.37 -14.50
CA TYR A 196 -7.69 -4.19 -13.62
C TYR A 196 -7.91 -2.94 -12.74
N VAL A 197 -7.67 -3.07 -11.44
CA VAL A 197 -7.74 -1.99 -10.46
C VAL A 197 -6.39 -1.83 -9.78
N LYS A 198 -6.08 -0.61 -9.34
CA LYS A 198 -4.87 -0.31 -8.57
C LYS A 198 -5.17 -0.32 -7.08
N GLN A 199 -4.14 -0.51 -6.29
CA GLN A 199 -4.18 -0.35 -4.83
C GLN A 199 -4.75 1.02 -4.48
N GLY A 200 -5.77 1.06 -3.60
CA GLY A 200 -6.42 2.29 -3.20
C GLY A 200 -7.61 2.73 -4.07
N ASP A 201 -7.79 2.15 -5.25
CA ASP A 201 -8.96 2.45 -6.08
C ASP A 201 -10.24 2.11 -5.34
N VAL A 202 -11.21 3.03 -5.31
CA VAL A 202 -12.53 2.77 -4.73
C VAL A 202 -13.27 1.77 -5.61
N ILE A 203 -13.60 0.60 -5.05
CA ILE A 203 -14.28 -0.50 -5.74
C ILE A 203 -15.75 -0.65 -5.33
N GLY A 204 -16.14 -0.10 -4.19
CA GLY A 204 -17.50 -0.18 -3.67
C GLY A 204 -17.71 0.62 -2.40
N TYR A 205 -18.81 0.40 -1.74
CA TYR A 205 -19.20 1.14 -0.54
C TYR A 205 -19.79 0.19 0.50
N VAL A 206 -19.44 0.41 1.77
CA VAL A 206 -19.93 -0.38 2.91
C VAL A 206 -21.45 -0.38 2.92
N GLY A 207 -22.02 -1.54 3.18
CA GLY A 207 -23.45 -1.75 3.31
C GLY A 207 -23.82 -2.77 4.38
N SER A 208 -24.98 -3.37 4.20
CA SER A 208 -25.51 -4.44 5.04
C SER A 208 -26.33 -5.43 4.19
N SER A 209 -25.88 -5.66 2.94
CA SER A 209 -26.57 -6.59 2.02
C SER A 209 -26.28 -8.05 2.39
N GLY A 210 -27.22 -8.95 2.09
CA GLY A 210 -27.11 -10.37 2.44
C GLY A 210 -27.38 -10.66 3.92
N ALA A 211 -26.69 -11.66 4.49
CA ALA A 211 -26.85 -12.07 5.89
C ALA A 211 -26.00 -11.21 6.84
N SER A 212 -26.39 -9.97 7.02
CA SER A 212 -25.72 -8.98 7.85
C SER A 212 -26.65 -8.42 8.94
N THR A 213 -26.14 -8.15 10.13
CA THR A 213 -26.86 -7.56 11.25
C THR A 213 -26.75 -6.04 11.33
N GLY A 214 -25.94 -5.42 10.48
CA GLY A 214 -25.72 -3.98 10.43
C GLY A 214 -24.56 -3.60 9.54
N PRO A 215 -24.33 -2.30 9.28
CA PRO A 215 -23.31 -1.85 8.34
C PRO A 215 -21.89 -2.27 8.75
N HIS A 216 -21.25 -3.07 7.91
CA HIS A 216 -19.86 -3.49 8.02
C HIS A 216 -19.33 -4.01 6.69
N LEU A 217 -18.02 -4.17 6.58
CA LEU A 217 -17.37 -4.90 5.52
C LEU A 217 -16.85 -6.23 6.09
N ASP A 218 -17.32 -7.38 5.57
CA ASP A 218 -16.65 -8.67 5.75
C ASP A 218 -15.55 -8.75 4.68
N PHE A 219 -14.30 -8.68 5.14
CA PHE A 219 -13.12 -8.68 4.29
C PHE A 219 -12.34 -9.98 4.45
N ARG A 220 -12.00 -10.60 3.32
CA ARG A 220 -11.36 -11.91 3.29
C ARG A 220 -10.14 -11.91 2.39
N VAL A 221 -9.12 -12.69 2.79
CA VAL A 221 -7.90 -12.91 2.02
C VAL A 221 -7.62 -14.41 1.91
N TRP A 222 -7.23 -14.83 0.71
CA TRP A 222 -6.71 -16.18 0.46
C TRP A 222 -5.27 -16.09 0.00
N LYS A 223 -4.44 -17.00 0.51
CA LYS A 223 -3.07 -17.25 0.07
C LYS A 223 -2.99 -18.68 -0.45
N ASN A 224 -2.67 -18.86 -1.74
CA ASN A 224 -2.66 -20.16 -2.42
C ASN A 224 -3.99 -20.94 -2.22
N GLY A 225 -5.13 -20.25 -2.34
CA GLY A 225 -6.46 -20.82 -2.15
C GLY A 225 -6.87 -21.09 -0.70
N THR A 226 -5.99 -20.93 0.28
CA THR A 226 -6.28 -21.12 1.72
C THR A 226 -6.64 -19.79 2.36
N PRO A 227 -7.76 -19.67 3.10
CA PRO A 227 -8.09 -18.46 3.84
C PRO A 227 -7.02 -18.15 4.90
N VAL A 228 -6.62 -16.89 4.98
CA VAL A 228 -5.64 -16.41 5.98
C VAL A 228 -6.21 -15.22 6.74
N ASN A 229 -5.74 -15.02 7.97
CA ASN A 229 -6.18 -13.89 8.79
C ASN A 229 -5.62 -12.57 8.21
N PRO A 230 -6.48 -11.64 7.72
CA PRO A 230 -6.02 -10.37 7.16
C PRO A 230 -5.21 -9.51 8.12
N LEU A 231 -5.46 -9.61 9.43
CA LEU A 231 -4.80 -8.79 10.46
C LEU A 231 -3.35 -9.19 10.73
N THR A 232 -3.01 -10.43 10.46
CA THR A 232 -1.66 -10.97 10.64
C THR A 232 -0.93 -11.20 9.32
N LEU A 233 -1.57 -10.81 8.22
CA LEU A 233 -0.95 -10.92 6.90
C LEU A 233 0.18 -9.89 6.79
N GLU A 234 1.41 -10.39 6.71
CA GLU A 234 2.53 -9.55 6.29
C GLU A 234 2.36 -9.21 4.82
N SER A 235 2.15 -7.92 4.53
CA SER A 235 2.05 -7.47 3.15
C SER A 235 3.39 -7.69 2.45
N PRO A 236 3.44 -8.46 1.37
CA PRO A 236 4.66 -8.58 0.59
C PRO A 236 5.11 -7.19 0.13
N SER A 237 6.40 -6.93 0.10
CA SER A 237 6.93 -5.75 -0.59
C SER A 237 6.53 -5.82 -2.06
N ALA A 238 6.29 -4.70 -2.69
CA ALA A 238 6.23 -4.64 -4.14
C ALA A 238 7.55 -5.19 -4.70
N GLU A 239 7.59 -5.49 -5.99
CA GLU A 239 8.80 -6.10 -6.56
C GLU A 239 10.05 -5.30 -6.22
N PRO A 240 11.12 -5.97 -5.79
CA PRO A 240 12.40 -5.33 -5.57
C PRO A 240 12.97 -4.81 -6.90
N LEU A 241 13.95 -3.94 -6.80
CA LEU A 241 14.69 -3.49 -7.97
C LEU A 241 15.31 -4.71 -8.69
N PRO A 242 15.21 -4.79 -10.03
CA PRO A 242 15.82 -5.88 -10.79
C PRO A 242 17.33 -5.99 -10.52
N ASN A 243 17.85 -7.20 -10.37
CA ASN A 243 19.24 -7.44 -9.99
C ASN A 243 20.27 -6.76 -10.90
N TYR A 244 19.97 -6.63 -12.19
CA TYR A 244 20.88 -5.96 -13.15
C TYR A 244 21.00 -4.45 -12.89
N LEU A 245 20.08 -3.83 -12.15
CA LEU A 245 20.11 -2.41 -11.80
C LEU A 245 20.84 -2.12 -10.48
N HIS A 246 21.15 -3.14 -9.66
CA HIS A 246 21.78 -2.94 -8.36
C HIS A 246 23.09 -2.15 -8.43
N PRO A 247 24.03 -2.36 -9.38
CA PRO A 247 25.27 -1.56 -9.43
C PRO A 247 25.02 -0.06 -9.66
N ALA A 248 24.03 0.27 -10.51
CA ALA A 248 23.64 1.66 -10.74
C ALA A 248 22.91 2.24 -9.52
N TYR A 249 22.05 1.44 -8.89
CA TYR A 249 21.31 1.82 -7.69
C TYR A 249 22.24 2.06 -6.47
N ASP A 250 23.23 1.20 -6.25
CA ASP A 250 24.21 1.36 -5.18
C ASP A 250 24.98 2.69 -5.34
N SER A 251 25.33 3.02 -6.58
CA SER A 251 25.99 4.29 -6.91
C SER A 251 25.10 5.50 -6.64
N LEU A 252 23.81 5.40 -7.01
CA LEU A 252 22.78 6.42 -6.73
C LEU A 252 22.57 6.60 -5.22
N ALA A 253 22.40 5.51 -4.48
CA ALA A 253 22.21 5.53 -3.03
C ALA A 253 23.43 6.15 -2.32
N LEU A 254 24.64 5.81 -2.74
CA LEU A 254 25.88 6.41 -2.23
C LEU A 254 25.92 7.92 -2.50
N HIS A 255 25.51 8.36 -3.68
CA HIS A 255 25.42 9.78 -4.02
C HIS A 255 24.46 10.51 -3.08
N TYR A 256 23.25 9.99 -2.90
CA TYR A 256 22.25 10.59 -2.00
C TYR A 256 22.72 10.60 -0.54
N ASN A 257 23.38 9.54 -0.07
CA ASN A 257 23.94 9.48 1.28
C ASN A 257 24.97 10.55 1.54
N ARG A 258 25.82 10.85 0.56
CA ARG A 258 26.81 11.95 0.65
C ARG A 258 26.12 13.29 0.79
N GLN A 259 25.07 13.55 0.02
CA GLN A 259 24.31 14.79 0.09
C GLN A 259 23.57 14.94 1.43
N LEU A 260 22.89 13.89 1.92
CA LEU A 260 22.21 13.88 3.21
C LEU A 260 23.19 14.06 4.40
N SER A 261 24.43 13.65 4.25
CA SER A 261 25.47 13.79 5.28
C SER A 261 26.14 15.16 5.25
N ALA A 262 26.15 15.84 4.12
CA ALA A 262 26.76 17.18 3.96
C ALA A 262 25.89 18.31 4.53
N THR A 263 24.59 18.05 4.70
CA THR A 263 23.64 19.01 5.29
C THR A 263 23.74 18.88 6.83
N LYS A 264 24.51 19.78 7.47
CA LYS A 264 24.62 19.92 8.94
C LYS A 264 23.51 20.79 9.49
#